data_5421d0afd89aa0fdc70e2c9b3d32f8f3
#
_entry.id   5421d0afd89aa0fdc70e2c9b3d32f8f3
#
_cell.length_a   1.000
_cell.length_b   1.000
_cell.length_c   1.000
_cell.angle_alpha   90.00
_cell.angle_beta   90.00
_cell.angle_gamma   90.00
#
_symmetry.space_group_name_H-M   'P 1'
#
loop_
_entity.id
_entity.type
_entity.pdbx_description
1 polymer ?
#
loop_
_entity_poly.entity_id
_entity_poly.type
_entity_poly.pdbx_seq_one_letter_code
_entity_poly.pdbx_strand_id
1 'polypeptide(L)'
;DEKQALAAAGEAVGFPVGHASAQQVWRGLRSRPTWRVLCYSADEPPTRRGLVLVDAVDGRVVEHMAEDTPADDLATWAAES
;
A
#
# COMPACT_ATOMS: atom_id res chain seq x y z
N ASP A 1 6.54 10.10 8.50
CA ASP A 1 5.19 9.99 9.04
C ASP A 1 4.25 9.31 8.05
N GLU A 2 3.01 9.12 8.42
CA GLU A 2 2.04 8.43 7.59
C GLU A 2 1.82 9.11 6.25
N LYS A 3 1.76 10.43 6.22
CA LYS A 3 1.55 11.16 4.96
C LYS A 3 2.71 10.97 4.00
N GLN A 4 3.94 10.99 4.53
CA GLN A 4 5.13 10.76 3.72
C GLN A 4 5.15 9.33 3.18
N ALA A 5 4.74 8.36 4.00
CA ALA A 5 4.66 6.97 3.58
C ALA A 5 3.63 6.77 2.47
N LEU A 6 2.46 7.39 2.59
CA LEU A 6 1.43 7.31 1.57
C LEU A 6 1.88 7.95 0.25
N ALA A 7 2.58 9.07 0.32
CA ALA A 7 3.09 9.74 -0.88
C ALA A 7 4.16 8.88 -1.58
N ALA A 8 5.09 8.32 -0.79
CA ALA A 8 6.13 7.46 -1.34
C ALA A 8 5.55 6.21 -1.98
N ALA A 9 4.53 5.61 -1.35
CA ALA A 9 3.86 4.44 -1.87
C ALA A 9 3.14 4.74 -3.19
N GLY A 10 2.47 5.88 -3.27
CA GLY A 10 1.78 6.29 -4.49
C GLY A 10 2.71 6.41 -5.68
N GLU A 11 3.93 6.89 -5.46
CA GLU A 11 4.94 6.97 -6.50
C GLU A 11 5.48 5.59 -6.90
N ALA A 12 5.60 4.69 -5.93
CA ALA A 12 6.21 3.39 -6.16
C ALA A 12 5.34 2.41 -6.93
N VAL A 13 4.01 2.49 -6.77
CA VAL A 13 3.12 1.48 -7.37
C VAL A 13 2.94 1.62 -8.88
N GLY A 14 3.19 2.79 -9.44
CA GLY A 14 3.16 2.97 -10.90
C GLY A 14 1.78 3.04 -11.53
N PHE A 15 0.72 3.19 -10.74
CA PHE A 15 -0.63 3.41 -11.25
C PHE A 15 -1.34 4.49 -10.43
N PRO A 16 -2.37 5.13 -10.99
CA PRO A 16 -3.14 6.12 -10.22
C PRO A 16 -3.81 5.48 -9.01
N VAL A 17 -3.55 6.01 -7.82
CA VAL A 17 -4.08 5.48 -6.57
C VAL A 17 -5.39 6.18 -6.23
N GLY A 18 -6.46 5.41 -6.09
CA GLY A 18 -7.76 5.94 -5.68
C GLY A 18 -8.05 5.72 -4.21
N HIS A 19 -7.39 4.74 -3.60
CA HIS A 19 -7.60 4.42 -2.20
C HIS A 19 -6.30 3.83 -1.63
N ALA A 20 -5.93 4.25 -0.44
CA ALA A 20 -4.72 3.74 0.21
C ALA A 20 -4.91 3.73 1.72
N SER A 21 -4.29 2.76 2.37
CA SER A 21 -4.25 2.68 3.83
C SER A 21 -2.84 2.33 4.28
N ALA A 22 -2.45 2.89 5.42
CA ALA A 22 -1.13 2.67 5.97
C ALA A 22 -1.24 2.08 7.36
N GLN A 23 -0.41 1.10 7.66
CA GLN A 23 -0.35 0.46 8.95
C GLN A 23 1.11 0.38 9.40
N GLN A 24 1.38 0.77 10.62
CA GLN A 24 2.73 0.66 11.16
C GLN A 24 2.99 -0.76 11.62
N VAL A 25 4.10 -1.33 11.17
CA VAL A 25 4.50 -2.69 11.53
C VAL A 25 5.97 -2.68 11.93
N TRP A 26 6.39 -3.72 12.64
CA TRP A 26 7.79 -3.90 13.03
C TRP A 26 8.36 -5.04 12.21
N ARG A 27 9.55 -4.84 11.67
CA ARG A 27 10.17 -5.88 10.86
C ARG A 27 11.66 -6.01 11.16
N GLY A 28 12.18 -7.20 10.91
CA GLY A 28 13.59 -7.52 11.10
C GLY A 28 13.92 -7.81 12.54
N LEU A 29 15.15 -8.28 12.78
CA LEU A 29 15.64 -8.66 14.09
C LEU A 29 15.72 -7.48 15.06
N ARG A 30 15.84 -6.27 14.54
CA ARG A 30 15.94 -5.06 15.35
C ARG A 30 14.59 -4.36 15.51
N SER A 31 13.52 -5.00 15.10
CA SER A 31 12.17 -4.43 15.19
C SER A 31 12.09 -3.03 14.61
N ARG A 32 12.61 -2.84 13.40
CA ARG A 32 12.64 -1.53 12.77
C ARG A 32 11.23 -1.10 12.36
N PRO A 33 10.78 0.09 12.75
CA PRO A 33 9.43 0.53 12.39
C PRO A 33 9.30 0.75 10.89
N THR A 34 8.22 0.24 10.33
CA THR A 34 7.97 0.27 8.89
C THR A 34 6.50 0.57 8.65
N TRP A 35 6.21 1.38 7.62
CA TRP A 35 4.85 1.61 7.18
C TRP A 35 4.52 0.59 6.10
N ARG A 36 3.47 -0.17 6.33
CA ARG A 36 2.92 -1.09 5.35
C ARG A 36 1.75 -0.37 4.69
N VAL A 37 1.91 -0.02 3.42
CA VAL A 37 0.91 0.75 2.70
C VAL A 37 0.26 -0.13 1.64
N LEU A 38 -1.05 -0.26 1.72
CA LEU A 38 -1.83 -0.99 0.74
C LEU A 38 -2.56 0.03 -0.13
N CYS A 39 -2.33 -0.02 -1.44
CA CYS A 39 -2.89 0.91 -2.40
C CYS A 39 -3.81 0.19 -3.38
N TYR A 40 -4.92 0.81 -3.72
CA TYR A 40 -5.84 0.33 -4.75
C TYR A 40 -5.93 1.37 -5.86
N SER A 41 -6.04 0.90 -7.10
CA SER A 41 -6.15 1.78 -8.25
C SER A 41 -7.44 2.61 -8.22
N ALA A 42 -7.46 3.67 -8.99
CA ALA A 42 -8.58 4.61 -9.01
C ALA A 42 -9.83 4.08 -9.73
N ASP A 43 -9.74 2.92 -10.38
CA ASP A 43 -10.87 2.30 -11.06
C ASP A 43 -11.94 1.84 -10.07
N GLU A 44 -13.17 1.75 -10.51
CA GLU A 44 -14.28 1.25 -9.69
C GLU A 44 -14.96 0.06 -10.35
N PRO A 45 -14.83 -1.16 -9.78
CA PRO A 45 -13.95 -1.50 -8.64
C PRO A 45 -12.47 -1.46 -9.02
N PRO A 46 -11.57 -1.37 -8.03
CA PRO A 46 -10.13 -1.29 -8.34
C PRO A 46 -9.64 -2.55 -9.04
N THR A 47 -8.96 -2.36 -10.17
CA THR A 47 -8.45 -3.48 -10.96
C THR A 47 -7.02 -3.89 -10.56
N ARG A 48 -6.30 -3.01 -9.87
CA ARG A 48 -4.93 -3.29 -9.43
C ARG A 48 -4.73 -2.87 -7.98
N ARG A 49 -3.84 -3.57 -7.32
CA ARG A 49 -3.44 -3.21 -5.97
C ARG A 49 -1.93 -3.26 -5.85
N GLY A 50 -1.39 -2.49 -4.91
CA GLY A 50 0.03 -2.49 -4.63
C GLY A 50 0.28 -2.52 -3.13
N LEU A 51 1.36 -3.19 -2.74
CA LEU A 51 1.83 -3.20 -1.37
C LEU A 51 3.20 -2.56 -1.35
N VAL A 52 3.38 -1.59 -0.48
CA VAL A 52 4.65 -0.88 -0.36
C VAL A 52 5.07 -0.86 1.10
N LEU A 53 6.32 -1.19 1.35
CA LEU A 53 6.92 -1.09 2.67
C LEU A 53 7.83 0.12 2.69
N VAL A 54 7.53 1.06 3.56
CA VAL A 54 8.29 2.31 3.68
C VAL A 54 8.91 2.37 5.06
N ASP A 55 10.23 2.58 5.12
CA ASP A 55 10.93 2.70 6.38
C ASP A 55 10.43 3.94 7.13
N ALA A 56 9.97 3.76 8.36
CA ALA A 56 9.40 4.86 9.13
C ALA A 56 10.45 5.84 9.66
N VAL A 57 11.71 5.44 9.67
CA VAL A 57 12.80 6.28 10.16
C VAL A 57 13.27 7.25 9.10
N ASP A 58 13.56 6.76 7.89
CA ASP A 58 14.13 7.59 6.84
C ASP A 58 13.21 7.83 5.63
N GLY A 59 12.04 7.20 5.60
CA GLY A 59 11.07 7.40 4.53
C GLY A 59 11.38 6.69 3.23
N ARG A 60 12.35 5.77 3.23
CA ARG A 60 12.75 5.06 2.02
C ARG A 60 11.83 3.89 1.73
N VAL A 61 11.53 3.70 0.45
CA VAL A 61 10.79 2.51 0.03
C VAL A 61 11.73 1.32 0.12
N VAL A 62 11.37 0.36 0.97
CA VAL A 62 12.18 -0.83 1.21
C VAL A 62 11.81 -1.94 0.24
N GLU A 63 10.52 -2.10 -0.02
CA GLU A 63 10.01 -3.15 -0.89
C GLU A 63 8.67 -2.69 -1.45
N HIS A 64 8.39 -3.09 -2.69
CA HIS A 64 7.10 -2.80 -3.29
C HIS A 64 6.71 -3.91 -4.26
N MET A 65 5.41 -4.11 -4.40
CA MET A 65 4.87 -5.02 -5.40
C MET A 65 3.51 -4.50 -5.86
N ALA A 66 3.15 -4.83 -7.08
CA ALA A 66 1.84 -4.50 -7.63
C ALA A 66 1.31 -5.71 -8.39
N GLU A 67 0.00 -5.94 -8.29
CA GLU A 67 -0.64 -7.07 -8.93
C GLU A 67 -2.08 -6.73 -9.29
N ASP A 68 -2.71 -7.57 -10.08
CA ASP A 68 -4.14 -7.43 -10.33
C ASP A 68 -4.89 -7.76 -9.04
N THR A 69 -5.98 -7.02 -8.78
CA THR A 69 -6.76 -7.25 -7.56
C THR A 69 -7.41 -8.63 -7.64
N PRO A 70 -7.19 -9.51 -6.65
CA PRO A 70 -7.82 -10.83 -6.63
C PRO A 70 -9.34 -10.75 -6.61
N ALA A 71 -10.01 -11.74 -7.17
CA ALA A 71 -11.47 -11.79 -7.21
C ALA A 71 -12.09 -11.71 -5.82
N ASP A 72 -11.46 -12.33 -4.82
CA ASP A 72 -11.95 -12.29 -3.44
C ASP A 72 -11.93 -10.89 -2.87
N ASP A 73 -10.88 -10.12 -3.18
CA ASP A 73 -10.77 -8.73 -2.73
C ASP A 73 -11.81 -7.84 -3.41
N LEU A 74 -12.08 -8.10 -4.69
CA LEU A 74 -13.11 -7.37 -5.42
C LEU A 74 -14.50 -7.63 -4.82
N ALA A 75 -14.77 -8.86 -4.43
CA ALA A 75 -16.03 -9.22 -3.78
C ALA A 75 -16.17 -8.51 -2.43
N THR A 76 -15.10 -8.46 -1.64
CA THR A 76 -15.08 -7.76 -0.37
C THR A 76 -15.29 -6.26 -0.57
N TRP A 77 -14.61 -5.69 -1.56
CA TRP A 77 -14.78 -4.27 -1.90
C TRP A 77 -16.22 -3.94 -2.22
N ALA A 78 -16.85 -4.77 -3.06
CA ALA A 78 -18.25 -4.57 -3.45
C ALA A 78 -19.20 -4.68 -2.24
N ALA A 79 -18.92 -5.60 -1.33
CA ALA A 79 -19.75 -5.79 -0.13
C ALA A 79 -19.64 -4.63 0.84
N GLU A 80 -18.49 -3.96 0.90
CA GLU A 80 -18.25 -2.83 1.78
C GLU A 80 -18.70 -1.49 1.19
N SER A 81 -18.90 -1.47 -0.09
CA SER A 81 -19.32 -0.28 -0.80
C SER A 81 -20.83 -0.12 -0.78
#